data_995503c54af0bf36134a8c0ffa687ef2
#
_entry.id   995503c54af0bf36134a8c0ffa687ef2
#
_cell.length_a   1.000
_cell.length_b   1.000
_cell.length_c   1.000
_cell.angle_alpha   90.00
_cell.angle_beta   90.00
_cell.angle_gamma   90.00
#
_symmetry.space_group_name_H-M   'P 1'
#
loop_
_entity.id
_entity.type
_entity.pdbx_description
1 polymer ?
#
loop_
_entity_poly.entity_id
_entity_poly.type
_entity_poly.pdbx_seq_one_letter_code
_entity_poly.pdbx_strand_id
1 'polypeptide(L)'
;MRKIIKAIVGAGLATGALAMLTVTAPAAQAVEAATPTKVMGGTYQGCPYGAVCIYPRDKGWNNGQPSNIYWTYGVHKLVNQVGVHMVFNNQYGGASAYLCKTYSGTDCPWYYPEYTANNYDLTPINSIKLVG
;
A
#
# COMPACT_ATOMS: atom_id res chain seq x y z
N MET A 1 -29.20 29.12 -80.30
CA MET A 1 -30.28 28.16 -79.96
C MET A 1 -29.99 27.50 -78.65
N ARG A 2 -30.77 27.85 -77.72
CA ARG A 2 -31.29 27.18 -76.55
C ARG A 2 -30.91 25.72 -76.34
N LYS A 3 -30.35 25.40 -75.14
CA LYS A 3 -31.01 24.44 -74.27
C LYS A 3 -30.49 24.55 -72.85
N ILE A 4 -31.44 24.89 -72.00
CA ILE A 4 -31.34 24.90 -70.58
C ILE A 4 -31.43 23.46 -70.09
N ILE A 5 -30.48 23.02 -69.28
CA ILE A 5 -30.65 21.78 -68.51
C ILE A 5 -30.61 22.16 -67.03
N LYS A 6 -31.73 21.90 -66.40
CA LYS A 6 -31.98 22.12 -64.96
C LYS A 6 -31.16 21.18 -64.13
N ALA A 7 -30.43 21.76 -63.21
CA ALA A 7 -29.77 21.00 -62.16
C ALA A 7 -30.81 20.53 -61.13
N ILE A 8 -30.78 19.24 -60.87
CA ILE A 8 -31.57 18.61 -59.81
C ILE A 8 -30.74 18.72 -58.55
N VAL A 9 -31.29 19.42 -57.58
CA VAL A 9 -30.75 19.50 -56.23
C VAL A 9 -31.05 18.18 -55.53
N GLY A 10 -30.03 17.36 -55.36
CA GLY A 10 -30.09 16.22 -54.46
C GLY A 10 -29.59 16.63 -53.10
N ALA A 11 -30.48 16.85 -52.18
CA ALA A 11 -30.14 17.05 -50.78
C ALA A 11 -29.79 15.69 -50.15
N GLY A 12 -28.51 15.39 -50.11
CA GLY A 12 -28.01 14.27 -49.31
C GLY A 12 -27.64 14.74 -47.94
N LEU A 13 -28.50 14.51 -46.97
CA LEU A 13 -28.19 14.62 -45.56
C LEU A 13 -27.25 13.47 -45.18
N ALA A 14 -25.97 13.71 -45.26
CA ALA A 14 -24.99 12.85 -44.62
C ALA A 14 -24.88 13.29 -43.14
N THR A 15 -25.63 12.64 -42.30
CA THR A 15 -25.41 12.68 -40.85
C THR A 15 -24.11 11.97 -40.55
N GLY A 16 -23.01 12.71 -40.61
CA GLY A 16 -21.74 12.26 -40.08
C GLY A 16 -21.82 12.21 -38.57
N ALA A 17 -22.02 11.01 -38.05
CA ALA A 17 -21.80 10.75 -36.64
C ALA A 17 -20.29 10.92 -36.36
N LEU A 18 -19.93 12.08 -35.85
CA LEU A 18 -18.62 12.28 -35.22
C LEU A 18 -18.63 11.39 -33.95
N ALA A 19 -18.09 10.19 -34.07
CA ALA A 19 -17.69 9.41 -32.92
C ALA A 19 -16.56 10.17 -32.24
N MET A 20 -16.91 10.98 -31.23
CA MET A 20 -15.92 11.51 -30.30
C MET A 20 -15.36 10.30 -29.54
N LEU A 21 -14.20 9.84 -29.96
CA LEU A 21 -13.36 8.99 -29.15
C LEU A 21 -12.90 9.83 -27.95
N THR A 22 -13.67 9.79 -26.88
CA THR A 22 -13.19 10.25 -25.58
C THR A 22 -12.09 9.31 -25.16
N VAL A 23 -10.85 9.69 -25.45
CA VAL A 23 -9.71 9.08 -24.79
C VAL A 23 -9.79 9.48 -23.33
N THR A 24 -10.45 8.64 -22.54
CA THR A 24 -10.32 8.72 -21.09
C THR A 24 -8.90 8.28 -20.78
N ALA A 25 -8.01 9.27 -20.60
CA ALA A 25 -6.72 9.01 -20.00
C ALA A 25 -6.99 8.29 -18.67
N PRO A 26 -6.33 7.15 -18.39
CA PRO A 26 -6.44 6.56 -17.08
C PRO A 26 -5.93 7.61 -16.09
N ALA A 27 -6.81 8.07 -15.21
CA ALA A 27 -6.39 8.89 -14.10
C ALA A 27 -5.30 8.09 -13.39
N ALA A 28 -4.09 8.66 -13.31
CA ALA A 28 -3.06 8.12 -12.47
C ALA A 28 -3.66 8.07 -11.07
N GLN A 29 -4.09 6.89 -10.64
CA GLN A 29 -4.55 6.69 -9.28
C GLN A 29 -3.31 6.91 -8.43
N ALA A 30 -3.31 8.00 -7.67
CA ALA A 30 -2.38 8.13 -6.57
C ALA A 30 -2.53 6.84 -5.77
N VAL A 31 -1.45 6.07 -5.65
CA VAL A 31 -1.40 4.92 -4.77
C VAL A 31 -1.38 5.53 -3.37
N GLU A 32 -2.57 5.86 -2.87
CA GLU A 32 -2.75 6.06 -1.45
C GLU A 32 -2.20 4.81 -0.79
N ALA A 33 -1.33 5.00 0.22
CA ALA A 33 -0.95 3.91 1.09
C ALA A 33 -2.26 3.37 1.68
N ALA A 34 -2.82 2.33 1.05
CA ALA A 34 -4.10 1.80 1.42
C ALA A 34 -3.96 1.30 2.85
N THR A 35 -4.72 1.91 3.76
CA THR A 35 -4.93 1.31 5.08
C THR A 35 -5.39 -0.12 4.81
N PRO A 36 -4.66 -1.14 5.33
CA PRO A 36 -5.00 -2.51 4.99
C PRO A 36 -6.46 -2.75 5.36
N THR A 37 -7.27 -3.07 4.35
CA THR A 37 -8.63 -3.53 4.60
C THR A 37 -8.49 -4.80 5.39
N LYS A 38 -9.13 -4.90 6.56
CA LYS A 38 -9.07 -6.07 7.44
C LYS A 38 -9.54 -7.31 6.68
N VAL A 39 -8.60 -8.01 6.05
CA VAL A 39 -8.84 -9.34 5.50
C VAL A 39 -8.65 -10.31 6.66
N MET A 40 -9.74 -10.87 7.14
CA MET A 40 -9.73 -11.82 8.25
C MET A 40 -8.89 -13.04 7.88
N GLY A 41 -7.67 -13.09 8.42
CA GLY A 41 -6.80 -14.25 8.37
C GLY A 41 -6.12 -14.50 7.02
N GLY A 42 -4.91 -14.00 6.82
CA GLY A 42 -4.13 -14.27 5.64
C GLY A 42 -2.82 -13.50 5.58
N THR A 43 -1.96 -13.92 4.69
CA THR A 43 -0.77 -13.15 4.33
C THR A 43 -1.19 -11.87 3.63
N TYR A 44 -0.70 -10.73 4.11
CA TYR A 44 -0.92 -9.44 3.49
C TYR A 44 0.40 -8.77 3.18
N GLN A 45 0.58 -8.30 1.93
CA GLN A 45 1.83 -7.66 1.46
C GLN A 45 3.09 -8.50 1.81
N GLY A 46 2.99 -9.81 1.70
CA GLY A 46 4.05 -10.74 2.02
C GLY A 46 4.33 -10.94 3.51
N CYS A 47 3.63 -10.23 4.39
CA CYS A 47 3.68 -10.47 5.82
C CYS A 47 2.71 -11.59 6.20
N PRO A 48 3.19 -12.73 6.72
CA PRO A 48 2.32 -13.84 7.09
C PRO A 48 1.37 -13.49 8.22
N TYR A 49 0.20 -14.13 8.22
CA TYR A 49 -0.74 -14.02 9.32
C TYR A 49 -0.15 -14.56 10.62
N GLY A 50 -0.25 -13.77 11.67
CA GLY A 50 0.35 -14.07 12.99
C GLY A 50 1.73 -13.48 13.20
N ALA A 51 2.31 -12.79 12.22
CA ALA A 51 3.63 -12.19 12.31
C ALA A 51 3.60 -10.67 12.38
N VAL A 52 4.72 -10.10 12.80
CA VAL A 52 5.05 -8.68 12.63
C VAL A 52 6.17 -8.57 11.61
N CYS A 53 6.02 -7.64 10.66
CA CYS A 53 6.98 -7.48 9.57
C CYS A 53 7.56 -6.07 9.53
N ILE A 54 8.85 -5.98 9.18
CA ILE A 54 9.54 -4.75 8.83
C ILE A 54 9.94 -4.85 7.37
N TYR A 55 9.74 -3.78 6.61
CA TYR A 55 10.11 -3.70 5.20
C TYR A 55 11.38 -2.87 5.01
N PRO A 56 12.05 -3.01 3.87
CA PRO A 56 13.29 -2.26 3.61
C PRO A 56 13.07 -0.74 3.68
N ARG A 57 14.13 -0.04 4.09
CA ARG A 57 14.12 1.42 4.22
C ARG A 57 13.65 2.12 2.95
N ASP A 58 12.73 3.07 3.11
CA ASP A 58 12.19 3.95 2.06
C ASP A 58 11.52 3.20 0.88
N LYS A 59 11.09 1.94 1.10
CA LYS A 59 10.45 1.11 0.07
C LYS A 59 8.94 0.87 0.30
N GLY A 60 8.36 1.44 1.37
CA GLY A 60 6.99 1.11 1.72
C GLY A 60 6.80 -0.40 1.84
N TRP A 61 5.80 -0.95 1.17
CA TRP A 61 5.51 -2.39 1.15
C TRP A 61 6.51 -3.23 0.34
N ASN A 62 7.43 -2.61 -0.39
CA ASN A 62 8.46 -3.28 -1.18
C ASN A 62 7.93 -4.44 -2.05
N ASN A 63 6.82 -4.23 -2.75
CA ASN A 63 6.15 -5.25 -3.57
C ASN A 63 5.83 -6.55 -2.79
N GLY A 64 5.45 -6.42 -1.52
CA GLY A 64 5.14 -7.57 -0.67
C GLY A 64 6.36 -8.38 -0.23
N GLN A 65 7.51 -7.74 -0.10
CA GLN A 65 8.75 -8.39 0.32
C GLN A 65 9.30 -7.74 1.59
N PRO A 66 8.88 -8.19 2.79
CA PRO A 66 9.44 -7.73 4.05
C PRO A 66 10.92 -8.14 4.17
N SER A 67 11.72 -7.30 4.83
CA SER A 67 13.10 -7.62 5.15
C SER A 67 13.24 -8.46 6.42
N ASN A 68 12.30 -8.32 7.35
CA ASN A 68 12.31 -9.02 8.64
C ASN A 68 10.89 -9.48 8.99
N ILE A 69 10.79 -10.68 9.52
CA ILE A 69 9.53 -11.28 9.97
C ILE A 69 9.71 -11.84 11.36
N TYR A 70 8.86 -11.43 12.30
CA TYR A 70 8.90 -11.83 13.70
C TYR A 70 7.63 -12.59 14.05
N TRP A 71 7.79 -13.79 14.66
CA TRP A 71 6.70 -14.71 14.94
C TRP A 71 6.42 -14.91 16.42
N THR A 72 7.47 -14.87 17.24
CA THR A 72 7.37 -15.23 18.64
C THR A 72 7.17 -14.02 19.53
N TYR A 73 6.37 -14.18 20.57
CA TYR A 73 6.23 -13.15 21.60
C TYR A 73 7.56 -12.93 22.32
N GLY A 74 7.73 -11.73 22.85
CA GLY A 74 8.95 -11.31 23.51
C GLY A 74 9.69 -10.22 22.74
N VAL A 75 10.94 -10.01 23.12
CA VAL A 75 11.79 -8.92 22.62
C VAL A 75 12.70 -9.42 21.53
N HIS A 76 12.66 -8.78 20.38
CA HIS A 76 13.55 -9.01 19.25
C HIS A 76 14.45 -7.80 19.04
N LYS A 77 15.75 -7.98 19.12
CA LYS A 77 16.73 -6.91 18.88
C LYS A 77 16.74 -6.53 17.41
N LEU A 78 16.71 -5.23 17.13
CA LEU A 78 16.86 -4.70 15.80
C LEU A 78 18.34 -4.36 15.56
N VAL A 79 18.86 -4.77 14.41
CA VAL A 79 20.25 -4.47 14.01
C VAL A 79 20.19 -3.81 12.64
N ASN A 80 20.87 -2.67 12.51
CA ASN A 80 21.01 -1.92 11.26
C ASN A 80 19.66 -1.46 10.65
N GLN A 81 18.64 -1.24 11.46
CA GLN A 81 17.37 -0.67 11.03
C GLN A 81 17.42 0.84 11.16
N VAL A 82 18.03 1.53 10.18
CA VAL A 82 18.21 2.98 10.17
C VAL A 82 17.32 3.61 9.11
N GLY A 83 16.63 4.69 9.45
CA GLY A 83 15.74 5.43 8.55
C GLY A 83 14.31 4.94 8.58
N VAL A 84 13.53 5.37 7.61
CA VAL A 84 12.08 5.11 7.57
C VAL A 84 11.79 3.73 6.99
N HIS A 85 11.10 2.92 7.76
CA HIS A 85 10.65 1.57 7.39
C HIS A 85 9.13 1.46 7.56
N MET A 86 8.49 0.71 6.68
CA MET A 86 7.14 0.23 6.93
C MET A 86 7.21 -0.88 8.00
N VAL A 87 6.39 -0.74 9.04
CA VAL A 87 6.21 -1.73 10.11
C VAL A 87 4.75 -2.17 10.08
N PHE A 88 4.50 -3.47 10.00
CA PHE A 88 3.16 -4.03 9.93
C PHE A 88 2.97 -5.14 10.96
N ASN A 89 1.98 -4.95 11.82
CA ASN A 89 1.53 -5.97 12.77
C ASN A 89 0.37 -6.78 12.17
N ASN A 90 0.66 -7.96 11.62
CA ASN A 90 -0.33 -8.89 11.07
C ASN A 90 -0.69 -10.01 12.07
N GLN A 91 -0.50 -9.76 13.36
CA GLN A 91 -0.94 -10.65 14.44
C GLN A 91 -2.46 -10.61 14.58
N TYR A 92 -3.01 -11.46 15.43
CA TYR A 92 -4.44 -11.62 15.70
C TYR A 92 -4.71 -11.86 17.19
N GLY A 93 -6.01 -11.88 17.54
CA GLY A 93 -6.44 -12.21 18.91
C GLY A 93 -6.11 -11.16 19.95
N GLY A 94 -6.00 -9.90 19.55
CA GLY A 94 -5.63 -8.78 20.40
C GLY A 94 -4.12 -8.60 20.58
N ALA A 95 -3.31 -9.41 19.90
CA ALA A 95 -1.86 -9.33 20.01
C ALA A 95 -1.32 -8.01 19.45
N SER A 96 -0.31 -7.48 20.12
CA SER A 96 0.26 -6.17 19.82
C SER A 96 1.77 -6.23 19.68
N ALA A 97 2.33 -5.19 19.05
CA ALA A 97 3.75 -4.97 18.97
C ALA A 97 4.12 -3.59 19.49
N TYR A 98 5.32 -3.47 20.01
CA TYR A 98 5.88 -2.22 20.50
C TYR A 98 7.25 -1.97 19.86
N LEU A 99 7.52 -0.73 19.48
CA LEU A 99 8.86 -0.30 19.12
C LEU A 99 9.53 0.30 20.35
N CYS A 100 10.71 -0.21 20.68
CA CYS A 100 11.41 0.11 21.90
C CYS A 100 12.78 0.76 21.63
N LYS A 101 13.13 1.77 22.41
CA LYS A 101 14.43 2.45 22.30
C LYS A 101 15.58 1.63 22.89
N THR A 102 15.26 0.70 23.79
CA THR A 102 16.27 -0.16 24.43
C THR A 102 16.33 -1.53 23.77
N TYR A 103 17.49 -2.16 23.79
CA TYR A 103 17.64 -3.56 23.36
C TYR A 103 16.92 -4.54 24.28
N SER A 104 16.65 -4.15 25.54
CA SER A 104 15.95 -4.97 26.51
C SER A 104 14.42 -4.93 26.38
N GLY A 105 13.87 -4.06 25.52
CA GLY A 105 12.43 -3.93 25.34
C GLY A 105 11.70 -3.28 26.53
N THR A 106 12.35 -2.35 27.25
CA THR A 106 11.81 -1.70 28.45
C THR A 106 11.30 -0.27 28.22
N ASP A 107 11.83 0.46 27.25
CA ASP A 107 11.37 1.79 26.86
C ASP A 107 10.70 1.70 25.48
N CYS A 108 9.38 1.49 25.47
CA CYS A 108 8.60 1.17 24.29
C CYS A 108 7.44 2.16 24.10
N PRO A 109 7.70 3.41 23.70
CA PRO A 109 6.66 4.43 23.59
C PRO A 109 5.69 4.23 22.41
N TRP A 110 6.02 3.40 21.43
CA TRP A 110 5.18 3.20 20.26
C TRP A 110 4.48 1.86 20.27
N TYR A 111 3.16 1.94 20.21
CA TYR A 111 2.24 0.81 20.26
C TYR A 111 1.62 0.53 18.89
N TYR A 112 1.68 -0.72 18.48
CA TYR A 112 1.07 -1.23 17.26
C TYR A 112 0.04 -2.30 17.59
N PRO A 113 -1.25 -1.97 17.64
CA PRO A 113 -2.29 -2.98 17.78
C PRO A 113 -2.30 -3.92 16.57
N GLU A 114 -3.03 -5.04 16.70
CA GLU A 114 -3.21 -5.96 15.60
C GLU A 114 -3.67 -5.25 14.33
N TYR A 115 -3.19 -5.71 13.18
CA TYR A 115 -3.57 -5.22 11.86
C TYR A 115 -3.28 -3.72 11.62
N THR A 116 -2.22 -3.23 12.19
CA THR A 116 -1.77 -1.84 12.03
C THR A 116 -0.46 -1.78 11.24
N ALA A 117 -0.41 -0.86 10.28
CA ALA A 117 0.79 -0.60 9.48
C ALA A 117 1.10 0.90 9.46
N ASN A 118 2.35 1.26 9.69
CA ASN A 118 2.83 2.65 9.58
C ASN A 118 4.28 2.70 9.11
N ASN A 119 4.61 3.78 8.41
CA ASN A 119 6.00 4.15 8.18
C ASN A 119 6.56 4.79 9.45
N TYR A 120 7.70 4.33 9.90
CA TYR A 120 8.34 4.81 11.10
C TYR A 120 9.85 4.92 10.94
N ASP A 121 10.44 6.00 11.48
CA ASP A 121 11.91 6.11 11.55
C ASP A 121 12.44 5.19 12.65
N LEU A 122 13.07 4.10 12.24
CA LEU A 122 13.62 3.10 13.14
C LEU A 122 15.03 3.46 13.65
N THR A 123 15.60 4.61 13.27
CA THR A 123 16.93 5.03 13.73
C THR A 123 17.08 5.00 15.26
N PRO A 124 16.11 5.50 16.06
CA PRO A 124 16.23 5.45 17.53
C PRO A 124 15.72 4.13 18.14
N ILE A 125 15.31 3.18 17.32
CA ILE A 125 14.67 1.95 17.77
C ILE A 125 15.70 0.81 17.80
N ASN A 126 15.80 0.15 18.94
CA ASN A 126 16.76 -0.92 19.18
C ASN A 126 16.11 -2.30 19.37
N SER A 127 14.80 -2.35 19.59
CA SER A 127 14.07 -3.62 19.63
C SER A 127 12.60 -3.45 19.24
N ILE A 128 12.01 -4.56 18.82
CA ILE A 128 10.58 -4.73 18.68
C ILE A 128 10.11 -5.80 19.66
N LYS A 129 9.02 -5.52 20.39
CA LYS A 129 8.45 -6.42 21.40
C LYS A 129 7.07 -6.87 20.97
N LEU A 130 6.87 -8.16 20.82
CA LEU A 130 5.59 -8.78 20.50
C LEU A 130 4.91 -9.27 21.78
N VAL A 131 3.62 -8.98 21.93
CA VAL A 131 2.81 -9.32 23.09
C VAL A 131 1.48 -9.92 22.61
N GLY A 132 1.09 -11.05 23.22
CA GLY A 132 -0.19 -11.72 22.96
C GLY A 132 -1.27 -11.38 23.95
#